data_5558de1c568255bb5546187640d0cbb8
#
_entry.id   5558de1c568255bb5546187640d0cbb8
#
_cell.length_a   1.000
_cell.length_b   1.000
_cell.length_c   1.000
_cell.angle_alpha   90.00
_cell.angle_beta   90.00
_cell.angle_gamma   90.00
#
_symmetry.space_group_name_H-M   'P 1'
#
loop_
_entity.id
_entity.type
_entity.pdbx_description
1 polymer ?
#
loop_
_entity_poly.entity_id
_entity_poly.type
_entity_poly.pdbx_seq_one_letter_code
_entity_poly.pdbx_strand_id
1 'polypeptide(L)'
;QEYYEVGSNPLLGTKVYDAAVLWKENSYIPESLMCLSFQFQKHLSLGRGGMILTDDKFAAKDLRMMAHDGREPFVPWREQDIKCIGYHYYMTPETADLGIEKLPEAIKREPRQWVIEDWPDLTKMEIFR
;
A
#
# COMPACT_ATOMS: atom_id res chain seq x y z
N GLN A 1 -14.36 15.63 -1.80
CA GLN A 1 -13.58 16.48 -0.90
C GLN A 1 -13.40 15.80 0.46
N GLU A 2 -14.47 15.29 1.08
CA GLU A 2 -14.44 14.53 2.34
C GLU A 2 -13.62 13.23 2.25
N TYR A 3 -13.65 12.57 1.09
CA TYR A 3 -12.87 11.35 0.86
C TYR A 3 -11.36 11.59 0.92
N TYR A 4 -10.91 12.77 0.52
CA TYR A 4 -9.51 13.18 0.61
C TYR A 4 -9.07 13.43 2.06
N GLU A 5 -9.95 13.97 2.87
CA GLU A 5 -9.65 14.26 4.27
C GLU A 5 -9.52 13.00 5.11
N VAL A 6 -10.28 11.94 4.81
CA VAL A 6 -10.23 10.66 5.53
C VAL A 6 -9.10 9.76 5.05
N GLY A 7 -8.74 9.81 3.76
CA GLY A 7 -7.77 8.89 3.15
C GLY A 7 -6.37 9.47 2.87
N SER A 8 -6.16 10.76 3.09
CA SER A 8 -4.93 11.45 2.65
C SER A 8 -4.19 12.21 3.75
N ASN A 9 -4.55 12.04 5.01
CA ASN A 9 -3.81 12.67 6.09
C ASN A 9 -2.45 12.01 6.27
N PRO A 10 -1.35 12.80 6.33
CA PRO A 10 -0.04 12.25 6.61
C PRO A 10 -0.03 11.64 8.01
N LEU A 11 0.46 10.41 8.12
CA LEU A 11 0.60 9.73 9.40
C LEU A 11 1.59 10.50 10.28
N LEU A 12 1.12 11.06 11.39
CA LEU A 12 1.95 11.73 12.41
C LEU A 12 2.89 12.80 11.85
N GLY A 13 2.46 13.59 10.86
CA GLY A 13 3.27 14.64 10.26
C GLY A 13 4.40 14.15 9.33
N THR A 14 4.38 12.88 8.93
CA THR A 14 5.31 12.31 7.98
C THR A 14 4.85 12.52 6.54
N LYS A 15 5.67 12.12 5.55
CA LYS A 15 5.28 12.04 4.14
C LYS A 15 4.53 10.74 3.79
N VAL A 16 4.18 9.92 4.78
CA VAL A 16 3.46 8.64 4.60
C VAL A 16 1.97 8.86 4.67
N TYR A 17 1.25 8.44 3.64
CA TYR A 17 -0.20 8.55 3.55
C TYR A 17 -0.84 7.17 3.54
N ASP A 18 -1.83 6.98 4.39
CA ASP A 18 -2.70 5.81 4.30
C ASP A 18 -3.72 6.03 3.17
N ALA A 19 -3.50 5.33 2.07
CA ALA A 19 -4.38 5.33 0.91
C ALA A 19 -5.04 3.95 0.71
N ALA A 20 -5.17 3.15 1.78
CA ALA A 20 -5.69 1.78 1.73
C ALA A 20 -7.11 1.66 1.20
N VAL A 21 -7.89 2.74 1.24
CA VAL A 21 -9.26 2.81 0.70
C VAL A 21 -9.39 3.82 -0.44
N LEU A 22 -8.31 4.50 -0.80
CA LEU A 22 -8.30 5.48 -1.87
C LEU A 22 -8.06 4.79 -3.21
N TRP A 23 -9.07 4.84 -4.08
CA TRP A 23 -8.98 4.39 -5.46
C TRP A 23 -9.62 5.44 -6.35
N LYS A 24 -8.81 6.34 -6.86
CA LYS A 24 -9.26 7.46 -7.69
C LYS A 24 -8.15 7.85 -8.66
N GLU A 25 -8.55 8.11 -9.90
CA GLU A 25 -7.63 8.60 -10.92
C GLU A 25 -7.00 9.94 -10.49
N ASN A 26 -5.71 10.10 -10.77
CA ASN A 26 -4.92 11.30 -10.47
C ASN A 26 -4.89 11.69 -8.98
N SER A 27 -5.00 10.71 -8.09
CA SER A 27 -5.01 10.94 -6.63
C SER A 27 -3.62 10.84 -5.99
N TYR A 28 -2.57 10.55 -6.76
CA TYR A 28 -1.21 10.49 -6.20
C TYR A 28 -0.78 11.88 -5.68
N ILE A 29 -0.25 11.89 -4.47
CA ILE A 29 0.31 13.09 -3.83
C ILE A 29 1.81 13.14 -4.12
N PRO A 30 2.32 14.16 -4.84
CA PRO A 30 3.75 14.28 -5.11
C PRO A 30 4.61 14.31 -3.84
N GLU A 31 5.84 13.82 -3.94
CA GLU A 31 6.81 13.76 -2.83
C GLU A 31 6.35 12.95 -1.62
N SER A 32 5.43 11.99 -1.83
CA SER A 32 4.87 11.18 -0.76
C SER A 32 5.19 9.69 -0.90
N LEU A 33 4.85 8.95 0.16
CA LEU A 33 4.76 7.50 0.20
C LEU A 33 3.30 7.12 0.41
N MET A 34 2.55 6.84 -0.66
CA MET A 34 1.15 6.44 -0.57
C MET A 34 1.01 4.93 -0.44
N CYS A 35 0.46 4.47 0.67
CA CYS A 35 0.30 3.05 0.99
C CYS A 35 -1.07 2.54 0.55
N LEU A 36 -1.11 1.73 -0.51
CA LEU A 36 -2.31 1.06 -1.01
C LEU A 36 -2.46 -0.33 -0.38
N SER A 37 -3.70 -0.80 -0.26
CA SER A 37 -4.01 -2.15 0.20
C SER A 37 -4.71 -2.97 -0.88
N PHE A 38 -4.30 -4.25 -1.02
CA PHE A 38 -4.90 -5.25 -1.90
C PHE A 38 -5.61 -6.37 -1.11
N GLN A 39 -5.94 -6.10 0.16
CA GLN A 39 -6.71 -7.02 0.99
C GLN A 39 -8.05 -7.35 0.32
N PHE A 40 -8.64 -8.51 0.64
CA PHE A 40 -9.79 -9.07 -0.08
C PHE A 40 -11.04 -8.15 -0.16
N GLN A 41 -11.18 -7.17 0.73
CA GLN A 41 -12.29 -6.20 0.73
C GLN A 41 -11.98 -4.91 -0.04
N LYS A 42 -10.76 -4.77 -0.57
CA LYS A 42 -10.33 -3.54 -1.24
C LYS A 42 -10.76 -3.51 -2.71
N HIS A 43 -10.64 -2.36 -3.32
CA HIS A 43 -11.08 -2.11 -4.70
C HIS A 43 -10.38 -3.05 -5.69
N LEU A 44 -9.05 -3.15 -5.64
CA LEU A 44 -8.28 -4.20 -6.29
C LEU A 44 -8.01 -5.30 -5.26
N SER A 45 -8.85 -6.34 -5.29
CA SER A 45 -8.83 -7.42 -4.30
C SER A 45 -7.94 -8.57 -4.76
N LEU A 46 -6.78 -8.73 -4.11
CA LEU A 46 -5.83 -9.82 -4.34
C LEU A 46 -5.72 -10.77 -3.14
N GLY A 47 -6.62 -10.63 -2.17
CA GLY A 47 -6.62 -11.41 -0.93
C GLY A 47 -5.80 -10.73 0.17
N ARG A 48 -4.55 -10.40 -0.09
CA ARG A 48 -3.63 -9.68 0.80
C ARG A 48 -2.59 -8.90 0.00
N GLY A 49 -1.74 -8.17 0.70
CA GLY A 49 -0.68 -7.38 0.10
C GLY A 49 -1.06 -5.92 -0.08
N GLY A 50 -0.19 -5.19 -0.71
CA GLY A 50 -0.34 -3.76 -0.95
C GLY A 50 0.75 -3.25 -1.89
N MET A 51 0.77 -1.95 -2.06
CA MET A 51 1.76 -1.26 -2.87
C MET A 51 2.06 0.10 -2.24
N ILE A 52 3.29 0.55 -2.35
CA ILE A 52 3.66 1.93 -2.01
C ILE A 52 3.95 2.67 -3.32
N LEU A 53 3.22 3.76 -3.54
CA LEU A 53 3.48 4.67 -4.65
C LEU A 53 4.42 5.78 -4.17
N THR A 54 5.45 6.07 -4.96
CA THR A 54 6.38 7.17 -4.69
C THR A 54 7.09 7.61 -5.96
N ASP A 55 7.40 8.89 -6.07
CA ASP A 55 8.27 9.48 -7.10
C ASP A 55 9.74 9.60 -6.63
N ASP A 56 10.01 9.32 -5.37
CA ASP A 56 11.37 9.24 -4.83
C ASP A 56 12.03 7.90 -5.19
N LYS A 57 12.98 7.94 -6.14
CA LYS A 57 13.71 6.75 -6.62
C LYS A 57 14.60 6.12 -5.55
N PHE A 58 15.13 6.90 -4.61
CA PHE A 58 15.96 6.39 -3.52
C PHE A 58 15.08 5.66 -2.50
N ALA A 59 13.98 6.27 -2.07
CA ALA A 59 13.00 5.61 -1.22
C ALA A 59 12.45 4.33 -1.87
N ALA A 60 12.15 4.34 -3.17
CA ALA A 60 11.69 3.16 -3.89
C ALA A 60 12.74 2.02 -3.89
N LYS A 61 14.04 2.35 -4.02
CA LYS A 61 15.12 1.37 -3.92
C LYS A 61 15.21 0.77 -2.52
N ASP A 62 15.23 1.61 -1.51
CA ASP A 62 15.34 1.18 -0.11
C ASP A 62 14.15 0.31 0.31
N LEU A 63 12.94 0.72 -0.04
CA LEU A 63 11.71 -0.05 0.23
C LEU A 63 11.72 -1.43 -0.46
N ARG A 64 12.27 -1.53 -1.68
CA ARG A 64 12.42 -2.83 -2.36
C ARG A 64 13.42 -3.73 -1.63
N MET A 65 14.54 -3.20 -1.18
CA MET A 65 15.51 -3.96 -0.38
C MET A 65 14.87 -4.41 0.94
N MET A 66 14.18 -3.51 1.63
CA MET A 66 13.47 -3.84 2.87
C MET A 66 12.43 -4.95 2.66
N ALA A 67 11.70 -4.93 1.54
CA ALA A 67 10.74 -5.99 1.22
C ALA A 67 11.38 -7.33 0.84
N HIS A 68 12.68 -7.34 0.49
CA HIS A 68 13.46 -8.51 0.08
C HIS A 68 14.53 -8.89 1.11
N ASP A 69 14.17 -8.96 2.35
CA ASP A 69 15.07 -9.42 3.43
C ASP A 69 16.34 -8.55 3.58
N GLY A 70 16.27 -7.28 3.22
CA GLY A 70 17.40 -6.33 3.27
C GLY A 70 18.39 -6.45 2.11
N ARG A 71 18.01 -7.11 1.02
CA ARG A 71 18.86 -7.40 -0.15
C ARG A 71 18.33 -6.78 -1.43
N GLU A 72 19.20 -6.60 -2.40
CA GLU A 72 18.78 -6.18 -3.74
C GLU A 72 18.06 -7.35 -4.45
N PRO A 73 16.80 -7.18 -4.89
CA PRO A 73 16.16 -8.17 -5.75
C PRO A 73 16.93 -8.26 -7.06
N PHE A 74 17.00 -9.41 -7.68
CA PHE A 74 17.69 -9.69 -8.96
C PHE A 74 19.22 -9.79 -8.91
N VAL A 75 19.85 -9.63 -7.75
CA VAL A 75 21.25 -9.94 -7.54
C VAL A 75 21.34 -11.27 -6.78
N PRO A 76 22.14 -12.26 -7.24
CA PRO A 76 22.29 -13.51 -6.50
C PRO A 76 22.74 -13.24 -5.07
N TRP A 77 22.04 -13.80 -4.10
CA TRP A 77 22.29 -13.46 -2.69
C TRP A 77 23.69 -13.83 -2.19
N ARG A 78 24.40 -14.73 -2.89
CA ARG A 78 25.82 -15.07 -2.61
C ARG A 78 26.78 -14.00 -3.04
N GLU A 79 26.34 -13.07 -3.89
CA GLU A 79 27.16 -12.02 -4.50
C GLU A 79 26.92 -10.65 -3.84
N GLN A 80 26.09 -10.61 -2.82
CA GLN A 80 25.74 -9.37 -2.15
C GLN A 80 25.72 -9.50 -0.62
N ASP A 81 25.99 -8.40 0.06
CA ASP A 81 25.78 -8.25 1.49
C ASP A 81 24.36 -7.78 1.79
N ILE A 82 23.88 -8.08 3.01
CA ILE A 82 22.65 -7.48 3.53
C ILE A 82 22.91 -5.99 3.77
N LYS A 83 22.09 -5.13 3.14
CA LYS A 83 22.28 -3.68 3.14
C LYS A 83 21.48 -2.96 4.24
N CYS A 84 20.37 -3.53 4.67
CA CYS A 84 19.48 -2.94 5.67
C CYS A 84 18.70 -4.03 6.40
N ILE A 85 17.99 -3.63 7.45
CA ILE A 85 16.96 -4.49 8.06
C ILE A 85 15.86 -4.71 7.02
N GLY A 86 15.51 -5.98 6.79
CA GLY A 86 14.53 -6.36 5.79
C GLY A 86 13.47 -7.30 6.32
N TYR A 87 12.45 -7.47 5.51
CA TYR A 87 11.27 -8.27 5.76
C TYR A 87 10.93 -9.10 4.53
N HIS A 88 10.24 -10.18 4.72
CA HIS A 88 9.76 -11.06 3.65
C HIS A 88 8.39 -10.56 3.13
N TYR A 89 8.36 -9.39 2.49
CA TYR A 89 7.13 -8.68 2.11
C TYR A 89 6.95 -8.52 0.60
N TYR A 90 7.73 -9.19 -0.20
CA TYR A 90 7.53 -9.17 -1.65
C TYR A 90 6.30 -9.99 -2.05
N MET A 91 5.65 -9.51 -3.09
CA MET A 91 4.48 -10.17 -3.68
C MET A 91 4.91 -11.44 -4.43
N THR A 92 4.14 -12.51 -4.31
CA THR A 92 4.42 -13.71 -5.11
C THR A 92 4.04 -13.49 -6.58
N PRO A 93 4.70 -14.20 -7.53
CA PRO A 93 4.35 -14.08 -8.95
C PRO A 93 2.88 -14.32 -9.23
N GLU A 94 2.25 -15.32 -8.61
CA GLU A 94 0.84 -15.64 -8.78
C GLU A 94 -0.09 -14.50 -8.34
N THR A 95 0.27 -13.82 -7.24
CA THR A 95 -0.48 -12.65 -6.77
C THR A 95 -0.30 -11.47 -7.73
N ALA A 96 0.89 -11.29 -8.27
CA ALA A 96 1.16 -10.24 -9.25
C ALA A 96 0.39 -10.48 -10.55
N ASP A 97 0.38 -11.72 -11.05
CA ASP A 97 -0.37 -12.11 -12.25
C ASP A 97 -1.88 -11.90 -12.05
N LEU A 98 -2.41 -12.29 -10.90
CA LEU A 98 -3.80 -12.01 -10.53
C LEU A 98 -4.09 -10.51 -10.51
N GLY A 99 -3.14 -9.71 -10.05
CA GLY A 99 -3.25 -8.24 -10.04
C GLY A 99 -3.32 -7.67 -11.45
N ILE A 100 -2.46 -8.14 -12.35
CA ILE A 100 -2.45 -7.74 -13.78
C ILE A 100 -3.77 -8.12 -14.45
N GLU A 101 -4.28 -9.32 -14.19
CA GLU A 101 -5.57 -9.79 -14.73
C GLU A 101 -6.74 -8.92 -14.26
N LYS A 102 -6.81 -8.59 -12.97
CA LYS A 102 -7.93 -7.86 -12.37
C LYS A 102 -7.87 -6.34 -12.56
N LEU A 103 -6.70 -5.78 -12.81
CA LEU A 103 -6.50 -4.33 -12.90
C LEU A 103 -7.40 -3.65 -13.94
N PRO A 104 -7.58 -4.16 -15.19
CA PRO A 104 -8.44 -3.52 -16.18
C PRO A 104 -9.89 -3.35 -15.73
N GLU A 105 -10.43 -4.29 -14.98
CA GLU A 105 -11.78 -4.21 -14.43
C GLU A 105 -11.84 -3.28 -13.22
N ALA A 106 -10.82 -3.29 -12.37
CA ALA A 106 -10.72 -2.38 -11.24
C ALA A 106 -10.66 -0.91 -11.68
N ILE A 107 -9.96 -0.61 -12.78
CA ILE A 107 -9.88 0.74 -13.36
C ILE A 107 -11.25 1.24 -13.84
N LYS A 108 -12.08 0.36 -14.41
CA LYS A 108 -13.40 0.72 -14.96
C LYS A 108 -14.48 0.85 -13.89
N ARG A 109 -14.32 0.16 -12.78
CA ARG A 109 -15.31 0.09 -11.73
C ARG A 109 -15.26 1.32 -10.83
N GLU A 110 -16.43 1.90 -10.55
CA GLU A 110 -16.55 2.99 -9.58
C GLU A 110 -16.05 2.56 -8.19
N PRO A 111 -15.19 3.35 -7.53
CA PRO A 111 -14.73 3.04 -6.20
C PRO A 111 -15.87 3.15 -5.17
N ARG A 112 -15.85 2.25 -4.18
CA ARG A 112 -16.74 2.36 -3.02
C ARG A 112 -16.50 3.70 -2.32
N GLN A 113 -17.58 4.39 -2.02
CA GLN A 113 -17.53 5.56 -1.15
C GLN A 113 -17.53 5.08 0.31
N TRP A 114 -16.60 5.60 1.09
CA TRP A 114 -16.46 5.30 2.50
C TRP A 114 -16.91 6.52 3.32
N VAL A 115 -17.67 6.26 4.38
CA VAL A 115 -18.13 7.26 5.32
C VAL A 115 -17.64 6.91 6.72
N ILE A 116 -17.64 7.86 7.64
CA ILE A 116 -17.10 7.62 8.99
C ILE A 116 -17.81 6.47 9.71
N GLU A 117 -19.10 6.27 9.42
CA GLU A 117 -19.94 5.21 10.00
C GLU A 117 -19.57 3.81 9.52
N ASP A 118 -18.77 3.68 8.44
CA ASP A 118 -18.22 2.38 8.02
C ASP A 118 -17.16 1.87 9.01
N TRP A 119 -16.66 2.73 9.92
CA TRP A 119 -15.64 2.39 10.89
C TRP A 119 -16.24 2.23 12.28
N PRO A 120 -15.84 1.18 13.04
CA PRO A 120 -16.29 1.02 14.40
C PRO A 120 -15.67 2.09 15.31
N ASP A 121 -16.46 2.66 16.20
CA ASP A 121 -15.97 3.51 17.27
C ASP A 121 -15.28 2.66 18.34
N LEU A 122 -13.95 2.61 18.29
CA LEU A 122 -13.14 1.80 19.18
C LEU A 122 -13.27 2.23 20.65
N THR A 123 -13.61 3.49 20.92
CA THR A 123 -13.80 4.00 22.29
C THR A 123 -15.00 3.38 22.99
N LYS A 124 -15.92 2.80 22.23
CA LYS A 124 -17.12 2.09 22.76
C LYS A 124 -16.86 0.61 23.02
N MET A 125 -15.74 0.07 22.54
CA MET A 125 -15.41 -1.34 22.73
C MET A 125 -14.74 -1.57 24.06
N GLU A 126 -15.20 -2.58 24.83
CA GLU A 126 -14.70 -2.88 26.17
C GLU A 126 -13.21 -3.16 26.20
N ILE A 127 -12.68 -3.86 25.18
CA ILE A 127 -11.23 -4.20 25.07
C ILE A 127 -10.31 -2.98 24.98
N PHE A 128 -10.83 -1.79 24.64
CA PHE A 128 -10.05 -0.55 24.52
C PHE A 128 -10.36 0.48 25.63
N ARG A 129 -11.05 0.06 26.72
CA ARG A 129 -11.41 0.90 27.87
C ARG A 129 -10.52 0.70 29.08
#